data_af4d59419b3dbcbcbdaccfbfa397cb00
#
_entry.id   af4d59419b3dbcbcbdaccfbfa397cb00
#
_cell.length_a   1.000
_cell.length_b   1.000
_cell.length_c   1.000
_cell.angle_alpha   90.00
_cell.angle_beta   90.00
_cell.angle_gamma   90.00
#
_symmetry.space_group_name_H-M   'P 1'
#
loop_
_entity.id
_entity.type
_entity.pdbx_description
1 polymer ?
#
loop_
_entity_poly.entity_id
_entity_poly.type
_entity_poly.pdbx_seq_one_letter_code
_entity_poly.pdbx_strand_id
1 'polypeptide(L)' 'ATVQTLTERELDVLRLITRGYSNAEIGKELFISDTTVKTHVTRVLQKLEVRDRAQAIVLAYQCGLFDDAEAAGA' A
#
# COMPACT_ATOMS: atom_id res chain seq x y z
N ALA A 1 -10.50 -3.86 -11.12
CA ALA A 1 -9.21 -3.44 -10.63
C ALA A 1 -8.58 -4.51 -9.77
N THR A 2 -7.30 -4.63 -9.85
CA THR A 2 -6.59 -5.66 -9.12
C THR A 2 -5.23 -5.12 -8.71
N VAL A 3 -4.61 -5.81 -7.76
CA VAL A 3 -3.26 -5.46 -7.36
C VAL A 3 -2.26 -5.66 -8.50
N GLN A 4 -2.63 -6.42 -9.50
CA GLN A 4 -1.75 -6.65 -10.64
C GLN A 4 -1.54 -5.42 -11.50
N THR A 5 -2.40 -4.42 -11.38
CA THR A 5 -2.25 -3.18 -12.12
C THR A 5 -1.30 -2.20 -11.43
N LEU A 6 -0.83 -2.51 -10.24
CA LEU A 6 0.06 -1.63 -9.51
C LEU A 6 1.49 -1.76 -10.03
N THR A 7 2.20 -0.62 -10.07
CA THR A 7 3.62 -0.65 -10.35
C THR A 7 4.36 -1.19 -9.14
N GLU A 8 5.65 -1.50 -9.30
CA GLU A 8 6.45 -1.97 -8.17
C GLU A 8 6.45 -0.97 -7.03
N ARG A 9 6.61 0.31 -7.36
CA ARG A 9 6.62 1.34 -6.32
C ARG A 9 5.27 1.44 -5.62
N GLU A 10 4.19 1.28 -6.37
CA GLU A 10 2.86 1.31 -5.78
C GLU A 10 2.64 0.10 -4.88
N LEU A 11 3.17 -1.05 -5.26
CA LEU A 11 3.11 -2.22 -4.39
C LEU A 11 3.90 -2.00 -3.11
N ASP A 12 5.07 -1.38 -3.20
CA ASP A 12 5.84 -1.03 -2.01
C ASP A 12 5.03 -0.15 -1.08
N VAL A 13 4.37 0.86 -1.64
CA VAL A 13 3.55 1.77 -0.85
C VAL A 13 2.40 1.01 -0.20
N LEU A 14 1.72 0.16 -0.95
CA LEU A 14 0.61 -0.62 -0.39
C LEU A 14 1.08 -1.52 0.75
N ARG A 15 2.24 -2.14 0.58
CA ARG A 15 2.79 -2.99 1.63
C ARG A 15 3.00 -2.22 2.93
N LEU A 16 3.55 -1.01 2.82
CA LEU A 16 3.78 -0.19 4.00
C LEU A 16 2.48 0.30 4.61
N ILE A 17 1.49 0.59 3.77
CA ILE A 17 0.16 0.94 4.26
C ILE A 17 -0.41 -0.20 5.12
N THR A 18 -0.28 -1.43 4.65
CA THR A 18 -0.83 -2.56 5.39
C THR A 18 -0.11 -2.80 6.70
N ARG A 19 1.12 -2.29 6.84
CA ARG A 19 1.88 -2.39 8.08
C ARG A 19 1.58 -1.23 9.03
N GLY A 20 0.71 -0.31 8.62
CA GLY A 20 0.32 0.79 9.49
C GLY A 20 1.20 2.03 9.39
N TYR A 21 2.03 2.12 8.38
CA TYR A 21 2.91 3.28 8.21
C TYR A 21 2.10 4.51 7.81
N SER A 22 2.48 5.65 8.36
CA SER A 22 1.94 6.93 7.92
C SER A 22 2.63 7.35 6.62
N ASN A 23 2.09 8.39 5.97
CA ASN A 23 2.72 8.91 4.76
C ASN A 23 4.16 9.37 5.04
N ALA A 24 4.37 10.01 6.18
CA ALA A 24 5.72 10.46 6.54
C ALA A 24 6.66 9.28 6.69
N GLU A 25 6.19 8.21 7.33
CA GLU A 25 6.99 7.01 7.51
C GLU A 25 7.28 6.32 6.18
N ILE A 26 6.29 6.27 5.31
CA ILE A 26 6.49 5.71 3.97
C ILE A 26 7.54 6.50 3.21
N GLY A 27 7.46 7.82 3.29
CA GLY A 27 8.44 8.67 2.62
C GLY A 27 9.85 8.40 3.08
N LYS A 28 10.02 8.23 4.39
CA LYS A 28 11.34 7.92 4.95
C LYS A 28 11.83 6.56 4.48
N GLU A 29 10.94 5.59 4.48
CA GLU A 29 11.31 4.23 4.11
C GLU A 29 11.72 4.14 2.65
N LEU A 30 11.04 4.86 1.79
CA LEU A 30 11.25 4.78 0.35
C LEU A 30 12.14 5.92 -0.18
N PHE A 31 12.56 6.83 0.69
CA PHE A 31 13.40 7.97 0.31
C PHE A 31 12.72 8.85 -0.73
N ILE A 32 11.45 9.15 -0.51
CA ILE A 32 10.68 10.03 -1.40
C ILE A 32 9.96 11.08 -0.55
N SER A 33 9.56 12.17 -1.19
CA SER A 33 8.89 13.26 -0.50
C SER A 33 7.48 12.87 -0.09
N ASP A 34 6.94 13.60 0.89
CA ASP A 34 5.59 13.40 1.35
C ASP A 34 4.58 13.59 0.22
N THR A 35 4.83 14.58 -0.63
CA THR A 35 3.96 14.85 -1.79
C THR A 35 3.95 13.64 -2.73
N THR A 36 5.12 13.06 -2.97
CA THR A 36 5.22 11.88 -3.83
C THR A 36 4.48 10.70 -3.21
N VAL A 37 4.59 10.52 -1.87
CA VAL A 37 3.84 9.47 -1.19
C VAL A 37 2.35 9.66 -1.41
N LYS A 38 1.85 10.87 -1.24
CA LYS A 38 0.43 11.15 -1.41
C LYS A 38 -0.03 10.78 -2.82
N THR A 39 0.79 11.10 -3.82
CA THR A 39 0.47 10.76 -5.19
C THR A 39 0.37 9.25 -5.37
N HIS A 40 1.33 8.51 -4.83
CA HIS A 40 1.30 7.05 -4.93
C HIS A 40 0.11 6.47 -4.19
N VAL A 41 -0.19 6.97 -2.99
CA VAL A 41 -1.34 6.49 -2.22
C VAL A 41 -2.62 6.71 -3.02
N THR A 42 -2.79 7.90 -3.57
CA THR A 42 -3.98 8.20 -4.37
C THR A 42 -4.12 7.23 -5.53
N ARG A 43 -3.03 6.97 -6.24
CA ARG A 43 -3.06 6.06 -7.38
C ARG A 43 -3.36 4.63 -6.96
N VAL A 44 -2.80 4.19 -5.83
CA VAL A 44 -3.10 2.86 -5.31
C VAL A 44 -4.59 2.72 -5.03
N LEU A 45 -5.17 3.70 -4.33
CA LEU A 45 -6.58 3.65 -4.01
C LEU A 45 -7.44 3.64 -5.26
N GLN A 46 -7.08 4.45 -6.26
CA GLN A 46 -7.83 4.48 -7.51
C GLN A 46 -7.75 3.16 -8.25
N LYS A 47 -6.56 2.59 -8.34
CA LYS A 47 -6.37 1.34 -9.07
C LYS A 47 -7.06 0.17 -8.40
N LEU A 48 -7.11 0.18 -7.06
CA LEU A 48 -7.82 -0.86 -6.31
C LEU A 48 -9.32 -0.59 -6.24
N GLU A 49 -9.76 0.58 -6.69
CA GLU A 49 -11.16 0.97 -6.66
C GLU A 49 -11.72 0.96 -5.24
N VAL A 50 -10.93 1.45 -4.30
CA VAL A 50 -11.35 1.57 -2.91
C VAL A 50 -11.38 3.05 -2.52
N ARG A 51 -12.09 3.34 -1.44
CA ARG A 51 -12.31 4.73 -1.03
C ARG A 51 -11.18 5.29 -0.17
N ASP A 52 -10.59 4.45 0.66
CA ASP A 52 -9.62 4.93 1.64
C ASP A 52 -8.64 3.83 1.98
N ARG A 53 -7.68 4.19 2.85
CA ARG A 53 -6.61 3.30 3.22
C ARG A 53 -7.11 2.05 3.94
N ALA A 54 -8.13 2.20 4.78
CA ALA A 54 -8.65 1.05 5.52
C ALA A 54 -9.18 0.00 4.55
N GLN A 55 -9.90 0.44 3.52
CA GLN A 55 -10.39 -0.49 2.52
C GLN A 55 -9.28 -1.13 1.72
N ALA A 56 -8.21 -0.37 1.45
CA ALA A 56 -7.07 -0.92 0.74
C ALA A 56 -6.40 -2.02 1.56
N ILE A 57 -6.29 -1.82 2.88
CA ILE A 57 -5.71 -2.82 3.77
C ILE A 57 -6.56 -4.09 3.75
N VAL A 58 -7.87 -3.94 3.88
CA VAL A 58 -8.77 -5.09 3.86
C VAL A 58 -8.62 -5.86 2.55
N LEU A 59 -8.63 -5.14 1.44
CA LEU A 59 -8.50 -5.77 0.13
C LEU A 59 -7.18 -6.52 0.00
N ALA A 60 -6.10 -5.93 0.47
CA ALA A 60 -4.78 -6.57 0.39
C ALA A 60 -4.76 -7.89 1.15
N TYR A 61 -5.37 -7.91 2.32
CA TYR A 61 -5.44 -9.15 3.10
C TYR A 61 -6.35 -10.17 2.44
N GLN A 62 -7.47 -9.73 1.88
CA GLN A 62 -8.39 -10.66 1.21
C GLN A 62 -7.75 -11.28 -0.02
N CYS A 63 -6.89 -10.55 -0.70
CA CYS A 63 -6.18 -11.08 -1.86
C CYS A 63 -4.98 -11.93 -1.46
N GLY A 64 -4.64 -11.97 -0.20
CA GLY A 64 -3.48 -12.73 0.25
C GLY A 64 -2.17 -12.14 -0.22
N LEU A 65 -2.15 -10.87 -0.55
CA LEU A 65 -1.00 -10.26 -1.22
C LEU A 65 0.26 -10.32 -0.37
N PHE A 66 0.12 -10.12 0.94
CA PHE A 66 1.27 -10.09 1.85
C PHE A 66 1.15 -11.16 2.92
N ASP A 67 0.46 -12.24 2.61
CA ASP A 67 0.19 -13.30 3.57
C ASP A 67 1.45 -13.86 4.21
N ASP A 68 2.42 -14.17 3.38
CA ASP A 68 3.62 -14.82 3.88
C ASP A 68 4.34 -13.95 4.87
N ALA A 69 4.46 -12.66 4.58
CA ALA A 69 5.12 -11.74 5.46
C ALA A 69 4.35 -11.61 6.77
N GLU A 70 3.04 -11.54 6.66
CA GLU A 70 2.20 -11.41 7.85
C GLU A 70 2.25 -12.67 8.70
N ALA A 71 2.16 -13.82 8.05
CA ALA A 71 2.24 -15.08 8.77
C ALA A 71 3.58 -15.21 9.48
N ALA A 72 4.64 -14.81 8.82
CA ALA A 72 5.97 -14.87 9.43
C ALA A 72 6.06 -13.90 10.60
N GLY A 73 5.42 -12.75 10.48
CA GLY A 73 5.44 -11.75 11.52
C GLY A 73 4.60 -12.11 12.72
N ALA A 74 3.65 -12.97 12.50
CA ALA A 74 2.79 -13.39 13.60
C ALA A 74 3.52 -14.35 14.50
#